data_7da1880e30a18c96dc9d531ef0f03fc0
#
_entry.id   7da1880e30a18c96dc9d531ef0f03fc0
#
_cell.length_a   1.000
_cell.length_b   1.000
_cell.length_c   1.000
_cell.angle_alpha   90.00
_cell.angle_beta   90.00
_cell.angle_gamma   90.00
#
_symmetry.space_group_name_H-M   'P 1'
#
loop_
_entity.id
_entity.type
_entity.pdbx_description
1 polymer ?
#
loop_
_entity_poly.entity_id
_entity_poly.type
_entity_poly.pdbx_seq_one_letter_code
_entity_poly.pdbx_strand_id
1 'polypeptide(L)'
;GDCAGMAADLFESYAVTLVAALILGKAAFGNEGLIYPLIVPAIGIITAVIGIFATRLRSTDKSAMSAINRSFFMSAIISAGLTGLATFTYLPGKFNLLTNYSPTVLEDAGNINPRVLAFGAVIIGIVLAAAIQVLTGFFTETGKRPVNDVAASSQTGAATVILAGISVGFESAVYSA
;
A
#
# COMPACT_ATOMS: atom_id res chain seq x y z
N GLY A 1 17.15 -13.52 -11.38
CA GLY A 1 17.53 -12.11 -11.47
C GLY A 1 16.39 -11.17 -11.22
N ASP A 2 15.31 -11.26 -11.98
CA ASP A 2 14.19 -10.31 -11.97
C ASP A 2 13.49 -10.23 -10.61
N CYS A 3 13.18 -11.34 -9.98
CA CYS A 3 12.54 -11.35 -8.65
C CYS A 3 13.42 -10.68 -7.59
N ALA A 4 14.74 -10.90 -7.62
CA ALA A 4 15.65 -10.27 -6.66
C ALA A 4 15.81 -8.76 -6.92
N GLY A 5 15.83 -8.33 -8.19
CA GLY A 5 15.87 -6.92 -8.56
C GLY A 5 14.61 -6.18 -8.13
N MET A 6 13.44 -6.75 -8.41
CA MET A 6 12.14 -6.18 -7.95
C MET A 6 12.04 -6.12 -6.43
N ALA A 7 12.54 -7.14 -5.72
CA ALA A 7 12.55 -7.12 -4.25
C ALA A 7 13.46 -6.03 -3.69
N ALA A 8 14.62 -5.77 -4.30
CA ALA A 8 15.53 -4.70 -3.92
C ALA A 8 14.88 -3.32 -4.10
N ASP A 9 14.20 -3.10 -5.21
CA ASP A 9 13.49 -1.86 -5.55
C ASP A 9 12.35 -1.58 -4.54
N LEU A 10 11.57 -2.61 -4.22
CA LEU A 10 10.53 -2.53 -3.20
C LEU A 10 11.10 -2.24 -1.81
N PHE A 11 12.24 -2.83 -1.47
CA PHE A 11 12.89 -2.58 -0.19
C PHE A 11 13.39 -1.13 -0.07
N GLU A 12 13.98 -0.58 -1.12
CA GLU A 12 14.42 0.81 -1.16
C GLU A 12 13.24 1.78 -0.97
N SER A 13 12.17 1.61 -1.74
CA SER A 13 10.96 2.43 -1.63
C SER A 13 10.33 2.34 -0.25
N TYR A 14 10.30 1.14 0.33
CA TYR A 14 9.83 0.90 1.69
C TYR A 14 10.69 1.63 2.74
N ALA A 15 12.00 1.56 2.63
CA ALA A 15 12.91 2.20 3.58
C ALA A 15 12.76 3.73 3.55
N VAL A 16 12.68 4.34 2.36
CA VAL A 16 12.47 5.79 2.20
C VAL A 16 11.13 6.23 2.79
N THR A 17 10.07 5.48 2.51
CA THR A 17 8.73 5.75 3.04
C THR A 17 8.70 5.63 4.57
N LEU A 18 9.39 4.63 5.13
CA LEU A 18 9.48 4.45 6.57
C LEU A 18 10.21 5.62 7.24
N VAL A 19 11.31 6.10 6.67
CA VAL A 19 12.03 7.27 7.17
C VAL A 19 11.13 8.52 7.14
N ALA A 20 10.40 8.74 6.04
CA ALA A 20 9.43 9.84 5.96
C ALA A 20 8.35 9.71 7.04
N ALA A 21 7.81 8.52 7.26
CA ALA A 21 6.81 8.25 8.30
C ALA A 21 7.37 8.50 9.72
N LEU A 22 8.63 8.17 9.97
CA LEU A 22 9.30 8.46 11.26
C LEU A 22 9.44 9.96 11.51
N ILE A 23 9.84 10.72 10.48
CA ILE A 23 10.00 12.18 10.57
C ILE A 23 8.64 12.85 10.83
N LEU A 24 7.64 12.51 10.03
CA LEU A 24 6.29 13.05 10.15
C LEU A 24 5.61 12.59 11.45
N GLY A 25 5.80 11.33 11.83
CA GLY A 25 5.28 10.77 13.06
C GLY A 25 5.87 11.48 14.29
N LYS A 26 7.18 11.75 14.28
CA LYS A 26 7.81 12.53 15.35
C LYS A 26 7.27 13.95 15.44
N ALA A 27 7.08 14.60 14.30
CA ALA A 27 6.53 15.95 14.26
C ALA A 27 5.07 16.00 14.78
N ALA A 28 4.25 14.98 14.46
CA ALA A 28 2.85 14.95 14.81
C ALA A 28 2.56 14.42 16.23
N PHE A 29 3.29 13.38 16.67
CA PHE A 29 2.98 12.64 17.90
C PHE A 29 4.15 12.61 18.90
N GLY A 30 5.21 13.39 18.67
CA GLY A 30 6.36 13.43 19.57
C GLY A 30 7.14 12.11 19.62
N ASN A 31 7.48 11.65 20.83
CA ASN A 31 8.26 10.42 21.00
C ASN A 31 7.46 9.16 20.62
N GLU A 32 6.18 9.14 20.87
CA GLU A 32 5.29 8.04 20.48
C GLU A 32 5.22 7.90 18.95
N GLY A 33 5.34 9.03 18.23
CA GLY A 33 5.41 9.07 16.77
C GLY A 33 6.69 8.51 16.16
N LEU A 34 7.74 8.25 16.95
CA LEU A 34 8.92 7.52 16.47
C LEU A 34 8.72 6.00 16.47
N ILE A 35 7.93 5.49 17.40
CA ILE A 35 7.75 4.04 17.58
C ILE A 35 6.54 3.55 16.76
N TYR A 36 5.47 4.34 16.70
CA TYR A 36 4.25 3.94 16.01
C TYR A 36 4.46 3.57 14.52
N PRO A 37 5.20 4.35 13.70
CA PRO A 37 5.49 3.97 12.32
C PRO A 37 6.31 2.70 12.16
N LEU A 38 6.97 2.20 13.21
CA LEU A 38 7.67 0.90 13.19
C LEU A 38 6.71 -0.27 13.52
N ILE A 39 5.69 -0.01 14.33
CA ILE A 39 4.69 -1.03 14.69
C ILE A 39 3.86 -1.43 13.46
N VAL A 40 3.45 -0.46 12.66
CA VAL A 40 2.60 -0.69 11.47
C VAL A 40 3.24 -1.67 10.48
N PRO A 41 4.49 -1.44 10.01
CA PRO A 41 5.17 -2.37 9.11
C PRO A 41 5.53 -3.71 9.77
N ALA A 42 5.81 -3.75 11.06
CA ALA A 42 6.02 -5.01 11.77
C ALA A 42 4.76 -5.90 11.70
N ILE A 43 3.58 -5.32 11.89
CA ILE A 43 2.29 -6.00 11.67
C ILE A 43 2.15 -6.40 10.19
N GLY A 44 2.54 -5.51 9.27
CA GLY A 44 2.53 -5.78 7.83
C GLY A 44 3.34 -7.01 7.45
N ILE A 45 4.53 -7.19 8.01
CA ILE A 45 5.37 -8.37 7.79
C ILE A 45 4.67 -9.65 8.27
N ILE A 46 4.08 -9.64 9.46
CA ILE A 46 3.36 -10.79 10.00
C ILE A 46 2.18 -11.14 9.11
N THR A 47 1.39 -10.16 8.70
CA THR A 47 0.23 -10.38 7.83
C THR A 47 0.64 -10.81 6.42
N ALA A 48 1.78 -10.34 5.89
CA ALA A 48 2.33 -10.78 4.62
C ALA A 48 2.73 -12.26 4.66
N VAL A 49 3.38 -12.71 5.74
CA VAL A 49 3.73 -14.12 5.94
C VAL A 49 2.46 -14.98 5.97
N ILE A 50 1.42 -14.57 6.71
CA ILE A 50 0.13 -15.26 6.73
C ILE A 50 -0.49 -15.28 5.32
N GLY A 51 -0.42 -14.16 4.59
CA GLY A 51 -0.90 -14.04 3.22
C GLY A 51 -0.22 -15.02 2.26
N ILE A 52 1.12 -15.18 2.35
CA ILE A 52 1.88 -16.13 1.53
C ILE A 52 1.40 -17.56 1.77
N PHE A 53 1.22 -17.98 3.02
CA PHE A 53 0.71 -19.31 3.33
C PHE A 53 -0.74 -19.52 2.91
N ALA A 54 -1.54 -18.44 2.89
CA ALA A 54 -2.93 -18.47 2.43
C ALA A 54 -3.05 -18.43 0.89
N THR A 55 -1.99 -18.02 0.18
CA THR A 55 -1.96 -17.95 -1.29
C THR A 55 -1.80 -19.35 -1.86
N ARG A 56 -2.90 -20.07 -1.99
CA ARG A 56 -2.94 -21.36 -2.71
C ARG A 56 -3.84 -21.21 -3.94
N LEU A 57 -3.32 -21.64 -5.09
CA LEU A 57 -4.13 -21.83 -6.29
C LEU A 57 -5.22 -22.86 -5.98
N ARG A 58 -6.46 -22.43 -6.06
CA ARG A 58 -7.64 -23.30 -5.90
C ARG A 58 -8.09 -23.74 -7.30
N SER A 59 -8.60 -24.94 -7.42
CA SER A 59 -9.14 -25.45 -8.69
C SER A 59 -10.25 -24.57 -9.31
N THR A 60 -10.81 -23.66 -8.51
CA THR A 60 -11.82 -22.68 -8.91
C THR A 60 -11.21 -21.37 -9.45
N ASP A 61 -9.91 -21.14 -9.27
CA ASP A 61 -9.26 -19.88 -9.68
C ASP A 61 -9.03 -19.92 -11.20
N LYS A 62 -9.69 -19.01 -11.91
CA LYS A 62 -9.59 -18.87 -13.37
C LYS A 62 -8.25 -18.27 -13.82
N SER A 63 -7.54 -17.58 -12.94
CA SER A 63 -6.23 -16.98 -13.20
C SER A 63 -5.40 -16.92 -11.92
N ALA A 64 -4.06 -16.91 -12.05
CA ALA A 64 -3.13 -16.70 -10.93
C ALA A 64 -3.38 -15.34 -10.24
N MET A 65 -3.78 -14.31 -10.99
CA MET A 65 -4.09 -12.99 -10.48
C MET A 65 -5.28 -13.00 -9.51
N SER A 66 -6.27 -13.86 -9.74
CA SER A 66 -7.41 -14.03 -8.82
C SER A 66 -6.98 -14.53 -7.45
N ALA A 67 -6.02 -15.47 -7.40
CA ALA A 67 -5.47 -15.97 -6.14
C ALA A 67 -4.65 -14.89 -5.40
N ILE A 68 -3.86 -14.11 -6.15
CA ILE A 68 -3.06 -13.00 -5.63
C ILE A 68 -3.98 -11.91 -5.04
N ASN A 69 -5.00 -11.48 -5.77
CA ASN A 69 -5.94 -10.46 -5.32
C ASN A 69 -6.67 -10.91 -4.05
N ARG A 70 -7.12 -12.16 -4.00
CA ARG A 70 -7.79 -12.70 -2.80
C ARG A 70 -6.87 -12.67 -1.59
N SER A 71 -5.61 -13.07 -1.74
CA SER A 71 -4.61 -13.05 -0.68
C SER A 71 -4.32 -11.62 -0.23
N PHE A 72 -4.18 -10.69 -1.18
CA PHE A 72 -3.97 -9.28 -0.90
C PHE A 72 -5.10 -8.68 -0.04
N PHE A 73 -6.36 -8.85 -0.46
CA PHE A 73 -7.50 -8.31 0.29
C PHE A 73 -7.64 -8.97 1.68
N MET A 74 -7.40 -10.27 1.78
CA MET A 74 -7.37 -10.94 3.09
C MET A 74 -6.30 -10.35 4.01
N SER A 75 -5.08 -10.21 3.52
CA SER A 75 -3.97 -9.62 4.28
C SER A 75 -4.26 -8.17 4.67
N ALA A 76 -4.86 -7.39 3.78
CA ALA A 76 -5.24 -6.01 4.04
C ALA A 76 -6.27 -5.89 5.19
N ILE A 77 -7.28 -6.74 5.20
CA ILE A 77 -8.31 -6.77 6.26
C ILE A 77 -7.67 -7.16 7.60
N ILE A 78 -6.85 -8.20 7.62
CA ILE A 78 -6.16 -8.65 8.84
C ILE A 78 -5.21 -7.56 9.34
N SER A 79 -4.44 -6.93 8.43
CA SER A 79 -3.54 -5.83 8.75
C SER A 79 -4.27 -4.63 9.33
N ALA A 80 -5.41 -4.23 8.74
CA ALA A 80 -6.24 -3.15 9.24
C ALA A 80 -6.74 -3.44 10.67
N GLY A 81 -7.21 -4.65 10.93
CA GLY A 81 -7.67 -5.07 12.26
C GLY A 81 -6.55 -5.05 13.31
N LEU A 82 -5.40 -5.65 12.99
CA LEU A 82 -4.26 -5.70 13.91
C LEU A 82 -3.64 -4.32 14.14
N THR A 83 -3.54 -3.50 13.10
CA THR A 83 -3.06 -2.11 13.23
C THR A 83 -4.04 -1.26 14.02
N GLY A 84 -5.34 -1.45 13.82
CA GLY A 84 -6.35 -0.82 14.67
C GLY A 84 -6.15 -1.18 16.14
N LEU A 85 -6.06 -2.46 16.46
CA LEU A 85 -5.80 -2.92 17.83
C LEU A 85 -4.51 -2.28 18.40
N ALA A 86 -3.42 -2.29 17.65
CA ALA A 86 -2.14 -1.70 18.06
C ALA A 86 -2.27 -0.18 18.27
N THR A 87 -2.96 0.53 17.39
CA THR A 87 -3.19 1.97 17.49
C THR A 87 -3.95 2.33 18.77
N PHE A 88 -5.03 1.61 19.04
CA PHE A 88 -5.87 1.89 20.23
C PHE A 88 -5.22 1.46 21.54
N THR A 89 -4.26 0.53 21.51
CA THR A 89 -3.51 0.12 22.71
C THR A 89 -2.27 0.99 22.95
N TYR A 90 -1.55 1.37 21.88
CA TYR A 90 -0.27 2.08 21.99
C TYR A 90 -0.43 3.59 22.11
N LEU A 91 -1.26 4.22 21.28
CA LEU A 91 -1.43 5.68 21.30
C LEU A 91 -2.39 6.12 22.42
N PRO A 92 -2.09 7.26 23.11
CA PRO A 92 -3.02 7.84 24.08
C PRO A 92 -4.26 8.43 23.38
N GLY A 93 -5.36 8.52 24.12
CA GLY A 93 -6.63 9.04 23.60
C GLY A 93 -6.69 10.57 23.48
N LYS A 94 -5.70 11.29 24.01
CA LYS A 94 -5.64 12.76 23.97
C LYS A 94 -4.21 13.20 23.67
N PHE A 95 -4.06 14.27 22.88
CA PHE A 95 -2.77 14.85 22.55
C PHE A 95 -1.98 15.34 23.77
N ASN A 96 -2.66 15.83 24.81
CA ASN A 96 -2.02 16.31 26.04
C ASN A 96 -1.24 15.22 26.81
N LEU A 97 -1.41 13.96 26.46
CA LEU A 97 -0.71 12.83 27.08
C LEU A 97 0.52 12.39 26.28
N LEU A 98 0.77 13.00 25.12
CA LEU A 98 1.94 12.76 24.27
C LEU A 98 3.16 13.52 24.82
N THR A 99 4.32 12.88 24.79
CA THR A 99 5.57 13.48 25.27
C THR A 99 6.31 14.21 24.14
N ASN A 100 6.71 15.47 24.40
CA ASN A 100 7.54 16.27 23.47
C ASN A 100 6.92 16.49 22.08
N TYR A 101 5.63 16.75 21.99
CA TYR A 101 5.00 17.17 20.76
C TYR A 101 5.20 18.68 20.48
N SER A 102 5.14 19.08 19.21
CA SER A 102 5.24 20.49 18.83
C SER A 102 3.87 21.18 18.96
N PRO A 103 3.75 22.25 19.77
CA PRO A 103 2.46 22.91 20.01
C PRO A 103 1.83 23.52 18.76
N THR A 104 2.64 23.86 17.76
CA THR A 104 2.19 24.57 16.55
C THR A 104 1.27 23.77 15.64
N VAL A 105 1.25 22.43 15.74
CA VAL A 105 0.40 21.55 14.92
C VAL A 105 -0.99 21.36 15.56
N LEU A 106 -1.17 21.77 16.82
CA LEU A 106 -2.30 21.38 17.65
C LEU A 106 -3.22 22.51 18.10
N GLU A 107 -2.90 23.75 17.83
CA GLU A 107 -3.84 24.87 18.12
C GLU A 107 -5.14 24.72 17.32
N ASP A 108 -5.06 24.14 16.11
CA ASP A 108 -6.23 23.82 15.27
C ASP A 108 -6.82 22.41 15.52
N ALA A 109 -6.07 21.50 16.14
CA ALA A 109 -6.48 20.09 16.33
C ALA A 109 -7.18 19.82 17.68
N GLY A 110 -7.53 20.85 18.41
CA GLY A 110 -7.94 20.87 19.83
C GLY A 110 -8.98 19.85 20.32
N ASN A 111 -9.60 19.06 19.45
CA ASN A 111 -10.56 18.02 19.83
C ASN A 111 -10.45 16.72 19.04
N ILE A 112 -9.41 16.55 18.22
CA ILE A 112 -9.20 15.35 17.43
C ILE A 112 -8.47 14.29 18.28
N ASN A 113 -8.96 13.06 18.28
CA ASN A 113 -8.32 11.97 18.98
C ASN A 113 -7.12 11.45 18.14
N PRO A 114 -5.86 11.46 18.69
CA PRO A 114 -4.68 10.98 17.96
C PRO A 114 -4.80 9.55 17.44
N ARG A 115 -5.53 8.69 18.15
CA ARG A 115 -5.81 7.31 17.71
C ARG A 115 -6.60 7.28 16.40
N VAL A 116 -7.62 8.11 16.31
CA VAL A 116 -8.49 8.17 15.12
C VAL A 116 -7.72 8.74 13.93
N LEU A 117 -6.90 9.75 14.16
CA LEU A 117 -6.05 10.35 13.12
C LEU A 117 -5.04 9.32 12.56
N ALA A 118 -4.31 8.66 13.45
CA ALA A 118 -3.29 7.67 13.07
C ALA A 118 -3.91 6.45 12.37
N PHE A 119 -5.01 5.92 12.91
CA PHE A 119 -5.74 4.81 12.29
C PHE A 119 -6.36 5.22 10.95
N GLY A 120 -6.93 6.41 10.86
CA GLY A 120 -7.47 6.98 9.62
C GLY A 120 -6.41 7.07 8.53
N ALA A 121 -5.20 7.53 8.85
CA ALA A 121 -4.08 7.57 7.91
C ALA A 121 -3.71 6.17 7.38
N VAL A 122 -3.68 5.16 8.25
CA VAL A 122 -3.42 3.77 7.83
C VAL A 122 -4.54 3.24 6.93
N ILE A 123 -5.79 3.49 7.25
CA ILE A 123 -6.93 3.06 6.41
C ILE A 123 -6.87 3.72 5.03
N ILE A 124 -6.57 5.02 4.97
CA ILE A 124 -6.39 5.72 3.68
C ILE A 124 -5.28 5.07 2.87
N GLY A 125 -4.14 4.73 3.50
CA GLY A 125 -3.04 4.02 2.84
C GLY A 125 -3.45 2.65 2.31
N ILE A 126 -4.22 1.86 3.06
CA ILE A 126 -4.73 0.55 2.64
C ILE A 126 -5.71 0.69 1.46
N VAL A 127 -6.61 1.67 1.51
CA VAL A 127 -7.56 1.94 0.42
C VAL A 127 -6.82 2.36 -0.85
N LEU A 128 -5.81 3.23 -0.72
CA LEU A 128 -4.97 3.66 -1.83
C LEU A 128 -4.20 2.47 -2.44
N ALA A 129 -3.60 1.63 -1.61
CA ALA A 129 -2.91 0.43 -2.06
C ALA A 129 -3.84 -0.54 -2.80
N ALA A 130 -5.08 -0.72 -2.31
CA ALA A 130 -6.09 -1.53 -2.96
C ALA A 130 -6.51 -0.94 -4.33
N ALA A 131 -6.69 0.37 -4.40
CA ALA A 131 -7.01 1.06 -5.66
C ALA A 131 -5.89 0.90 -6.69
N ILE A 132 -4.62 1.11 -6.28
CA ILE A 132 -3.46 0.92 -7.16
C ILE A 132 -3.35 -0.54 -7.62
N GLN A 133 -3.57 -1.50 -6.73
CA GLN A 133 -3.54 -2.93 -7.08
C GLN A 133 -4.58 -3.28 -8.16
N VAL A 134 -5.80 -2.78 -8.02
CA VAL A 134 -6.88 -3.01 -9.00
C VAL A 134 -6.55 -2.33 -10.33
N LEU A 135 -6.05 -1.09 -10.28
CA LEU A 135 -5.68 -0.33 -11.47
C LEU A 135 -4.53 -1.01 -12.22
N THR A 136 -3.48 -1.40 -11.51
CA THR A 136 -2.34 -2.11 -12.08
C THR A 136 -2.80 -3.42 -12.73
N GLY A 137 -3.65 -4.19 -12.04
CA GLY A 137 -4.24 -5.41 -12.59
C GLY A 137 -5.01 -5.16 -13.88
N PHE A 138 -5.77 -4.06 -13.98
CA PHE A 138 -6.51 -3.72 -15.20
C PHE A 138 -5.59 -3.47 -16.40
N PHE A 139 -4.46 -2.77 -16.21
CA PHE A 139 -3.55 -2.43 -17.30
C PHE A 139 -2.52 -3.53 -17.64
N THR A 140 -2.29 -4.49 -16.74
CA THR A 140 -1.22 -5.50 -16.91
C THR A 140 -1.70 -6.94 -17.02
N GLU A 141 -2.94 -7.24 -16.61
CA GLU A 141 -3.45 -8.62 -16.64
C GLU A 141 -3.77 -9.09 -18.07
N THR A 142 -3.26 -10.28 -18.42
CA THR A 142 -3.60 -10.95 -19.67
C THR A 142 -5.10 -11.22 -19.74
N GLY A 143 -5.73 -10.85 -20.85
CA GLY A 143 -7.18 -10.95 -21.02
C GLY A 143 -7.95 -9.66 -20.71
N LYS A 144 -7.29 -8.61 -20.21
CA LYS A 144 -7.86 -7.27 -20.14
C LYS A 144 -7.68 -6.52 -21.45
N ARG A 145 -8.60 -5.58 -21.72
CA ARG A 145 -8.61 -4.84 -22.97
C ARG A 145 -7.28 -4.14 -23.29
N PRO A 146 -6.62 -3.41 -22.37
CA PRO A 146 -5.37 -2.72 -22.70
C PRO A 146 -4.28 -3.66 -23.22
N VAL A 147 -4.10 -4.82 -22.58
CA VAL A 147 -3.11 -5.82 -23.00
C VAL A 147 -3.48 -6.47 -24.31
N ASN A 148 -4.77 -6.76 -24.53
CA ASN A 148 -5.25 -7.32 -25.78
C ASN A 148 -5.08 -6.36 -26.98
N ASP A 149 -5.29 -5.06 -26.76
CA ASP A 149 -5.10 -4.04 -27.80
C ASP A 149 -3.61 -3.93 -28.19
N VAL A 150 -2.70 -3.99 -27.21
CA VAL A 150 -1.24 -4.07 -27.49
C VAL A 150 -0.90 -5.36 -28.23
N ALA A 151 -1.44 -6.50 -27.81
CA ALA A 151 -1.22 -7.78 -28.48
C ALA A 151 -1.74 -7.78 -29.93
N ALA A 152 -2.92 -7.20 -30.17
CA ALA A 152 -3.49 -7.07 -31.51
C ALA A 152 -2.62 -6.21 -32.43
N SER A 153 -1.97 -5.16 -31.91
CA SER A 153 -1.07 -4.29 -32.67
C SER A 153 0.20 -5.02 -33.16
N SER A 154 0.52 -6.20 -32.60
CA SER A 154 1.67 -7.01 -33.03
C SER A 154 1.53 -7.55 -34.45
N GLN A 155 0.31 -7.64 -34.98
CA GLN A 155 0.04 -8.07 -36.34
C GLN A 155 0.55 -7.07 -37.40
N THR A 156 0.71 -5.80 -37.00
CA THR A 156 1.16 -4.73 -37.92
C THR A 156 2.64 -4.44 -37.83
N GLY A 157 3.35 -5.00 -36.84
CA GLY A 157 4.81 -4.96 -36.71
C GLY A 157 5.31 -4.43 -35.36
N ALA A 158 6.61 -4.51 -35.16
CA ALA A 158 7.26 -4.16 -33.89
C ALA A 158 7.08 -2.68 -33.49
N ALA A 159 7.11 -1.77 -34.44
CA ALA A 159 6.95 -0.33 -34.17
C ALA A 159 5.58 -0.01 -33.58
N THR A 160 4.52 -0.64 -34.10
CA THR A 160 3.15 -0.43 -33.63
C THR A 160 2.93 -1.02 -32.23
N VAL A 161 3.55 -2.15 -31.91
CA VAL A 161 3.53 -2.72 -30.54
C VAL A 161 4.18 -1.76 -29.55
N ILE A 162 5.34 -1.21 -29.88
CA ILE A 162 6.05 -0.26 -29.02
C ILE A 162 5.18 0.98 -28.77
N LEU A 163 4.63 1.57 -29.83
CA LEU A 163 3.76 2.75 -29.71
C LEU A 163 2.49 2.45 -28.90
N ALA A 164 1.84 1.32 -29.13
CA ALA A 164 0.67 0.90 -28.37
C ALA A 164 0.99 0.68 -26.89
N GLY A 165 2.12 0.03 -26.60
CA GLY A 165 2.57 -0.20 -25.22
C GLY A 165 2.88 1.12 -24.49
N ILE A 166 3.57 2.05 -25.13
CA ILE A 166 3.85 3.38 -24.57
C ILE A 166 2.55 4.15 -24.33
N SER A 167 1.61 4.11 -25.28
CA SER A 167 0.30 4.78 -25.15
C SER A 167 -0.48 4.26 -23.94
N VAL A 168 -0.58 2.94 -23.78
CA VAL A 168 -1.22 2.29 -22.62
C VAL A 168 -0.49 2.62 -21.31
N GLY A 169 0.85 2.68 -21.35
CA GLY A 169 1.65 3.09 -20.20
C GLY A 169 1.36 4.53 -19.74
N PHE A 170 1.27 5.47 -20.68
CA PHE A 170 0.89 6.85 -20.36
C PHE A 170 -0.55 6.95 -19.85
N GLU A 171 -1.47 6.21 -20.44
CA GLU A 171 -2.86 6.16 -19.95
C GLU A 171 -2.91 5.65 -18.50
N SER A 172 -2.20 4.57 -18.19
CA SER A 172 -2.09 4.04 -16.84
C SER A 172 -1.49 5.06 -15.86
N ALA A 173 -0.47 5.81 -16.27
CA ALA A 173 0.14 6.83 -15.44
C ALA A 173 -0.82 7.98 -15.11
N VAL A 174 -1.65 8.40 -16.05
CA VAL A 174 -2.68 9.45 -15.82
C VAL A 174 -3.72 8.99 -14.80
N TYR A 175 -4.14 7.72 -14.85
CA TYR A 175 -5.09 7.19 -13.86
C TYR A 175 -4.47 6.96 -12.48
N SER A 176 -3.14 6.83 -12.41
CA SER A 176 -2.42 6.60 -11.14
C SER A 176 -2.06 7.89 -10.40
N ALA A 177 -2.04 9.04 -11.10
CA ALA A 177 -1.72 10.37 -10.56
C ALA A 177 -2.93 11.03 -9.91
#